data_cb1aaf56e7b787d3fa6bca1b77d56723
#
_entry.id   cb1aaf56e7b787d3fa6bca1b77d56723
#
_cell.length_a   1.000
_cell.length_b   1.000
_cell.length_c   1.000
_cell.angle_alpha   90.00
_cell.angle_beta   90.00
_cell.angle_gamma   90.00
#
_symmetry.space_group_name_H-M   'P 1'
#
loop_
_entity.id
_entity.type
_entity.pdbx_description
1 polymer ?
#
loop_
_entity_poly.entity_id
_entity_poly.type
_entity_poly.pdbx_seq_one_letter_code
_entity_poly.pdbx_strand_id
1 'polypeptide(L)'
;MTTPATASSLREALSSEALTRARRRLLTSHPDHTSPNNRTPASLTDDQLRELAASDWAPPRIAALDTNTLATADPITRALLAESVCETLERRLTAERPHGTYDDTHTGHDAFSRGVVDDYDHGNHHLARATIRVADPGLVTRAGLSALGLPDTDAPIIDELARASDTNPITSVLADAALLDLDRYATGAGLRYSRVGTILLLAAPNEGCLADAIDTVAAAAIGAGARVTDLTTHYVDEEKALASVGIDPWATRPSDEPTGKADRILYVGRDGARVHVKAGRVLVDAPGSLPSTSLPKNSVTRVVLSGNVGLSAGARSWAMRSGVDVVCLSRRGSYQGTLIGANRGAHASRLLAQVALTGDHEQRVRLAASLIGAKIRGQIHVLTRIARRDETVHVADTTAHMHAWRRSLAGARTLDEVMGIEGACSNAYFDALAACVPADVTFDGRSRRPPRDLPNAALSYGYAILLSECVGALHAAGLEPSLGIAHAPTDKRPSLALDLMEQFRPLLVDQTVMALLRTRKLRPEHGVVEAEAGGVWLGGDGKKILVDAYEAACQRSVTGALPGYSGSWRRHIAHAAQMLARAIAEPDYRWSGVAWR
;
A
#
# COMPACT_ATOMS: atom_id res chain seq x y z
N MET A 1 29.24 -19.23 -16.73
CA MET A 1 27.84 -18.78 -16.85
C MET A 1 27.76 -18.09 -18.20
N THR A 2 27.20 -18.75 -19.20
CA THR A 2 27.03 -18.24 -20.56
C THR A 2 25.91 -17.20 -20.55
N THR A 3 26.26 -15.96 -20.90
CA THR A 3 25.30 -14.90 -21.23
C THR A 3 24.35 -15.43 -22.32
N PRO A 4 23.00 -15.33 -22.15
CA PRO A 4 22.11 -15.72 -23.23
C PRO A 4 22.34 -14.76 -24.40
N ALA A 5 22.52 -15.34 -25.60
CA ALA A 5 22.65 -14.60 -26.85
C ALA A 5 21.42 -13.65 -26.97
N THR A 6 21.68 -12.36 -27.08
CA THR A 6 20.67 -11.35 -27.36
C THR A 6 20.14 -11.57 -28.77
N ALA A 7 18.87 -11.95 -28.91
CA ALA A 7 18.22 -12.12 -30.20
C ALA A 7 18.40 -10.86 -31.05
N SER A 8 18.79 -11.00 -32.30
CA SER A 8 19.08 -9.85 -33.17
C SER A 8 17.82 -9.21 -33.79
N SER A 9 16.69 -9.87 -33.70
CA SER A 9 15.39 -9.37 -34.16
C SER A 9 14.24 -9.77 -33.23
N LEU A 10 13.11 -9.08 -33.35
CA LEU A 10 11.88 -9.41 -32.63
C LEU A 10 11.40 -10.84 -32.97
N ARG A 11 11.55 -11.25 -34.22
CA ARG A 11 11.16 -12.60 -34.69
C ARG A 11 11.97 -13.71 -34.03
N GLU A 12 13.27 -13.49 -33.79
CA GLU A 12 14.10 -14.46 -33.07
C GLU A 12 13.74 -14.52 -31.57
N ALA A 13 13.28 -13.40 -31.02
CA ALA A 13 12.87 -13.31 -29.62
C ALA A 13 11.53 -13.99 -29.32
N LEU A 14 10.62 -14.10 -30.31
CA LEU A 14 9.33 -14.80 -30.21
C LEU A 14 9.49 -16.33 -30.31
N SER A 15 10.29 -16.91 -29.44
CA SER A 15 10.47 -18.37 -29.37
C SER A 15 9.24 -19.09 -28.79
N SER A 16 9.11 -20.40 -29.04
CA SER A 16 8.08 -21.23 -28.41
C SER A 16 8.07 -21.12 -26.89
N GLU A 17 9.24 -20.91 -26.29
CA GLU A 17 9.39 -20.72 -24.85
C GLU A 17 8.85 -19.37 -24.40
N ALA A 18 9.07 -18.29 -25.17
CA ALA A 18 8.52 -16.96 -24.91
C ALA A 18 6.99 -16.98 -24.97
N LEU A 19 6.42 -17.63 -25.99
CA LEU A 19 4.98 -17.78 -26.12
C LEU A 19 4.37 -18.64 -25.00
N THR A 20 5.06 -19.67 -24.55
CA THR A 20 4.64 -20.47 -23.39
C THR A 20 4.62 -19.64 -22.10
N ARG A 21 5.59 -18.74 -21.91
CA ARG A 21 5.61 -17.80 -20.78
C ARG A 21 4.46 -16.78 -20.88
N ALA A 22 4.24 -16.22 -22.07
CA ALA A 22 3.13 -15.28 -22.31
C ALA A 22 1.77 -15.92 -22.01
N ARG A 23 1.55 -17.17 -22.46
CA ARG A 23 0.34 -17.96 -22.10
C ARG A 23 0.16 -18.09 -20.58
N ARG A 24 1.23 -18.43 -19.87
CA ARG A 24 1.19 -18.55 -18.41
C ARG A 24 0.84 -17.22 -17.74
N ARG A 25 1.40 -16.12 -18.21
CA ARG A 25 1.09 -14.78 -17.71
C ARG A 25 -0.37 -14.41 -17.92
N LEU A 26 -0.90 -14.58 -19.13
CA LEU A 26 -2.31 -14.30 -19.45
C LEU A 26 -3.27 -15.11 -18.58
N LEU A 27 -2.97 -16.38 -18.31
CA LEU A 27 -3.79 -17.25 -17.46
C LEU A 27 -3.67 -16.97 -15.96
N THR A 28 -2.59 -16.36 -15.51
CA THR A 28 -2.37 -16.00 -14.09
C THR A 28 -2.78 -14.56 -13.75
N SER A 29 -3.02 -13.74 -14.76
CA SER A 29 -3.47 -12.34 -14.58
C SER A 29 -4.96 -12.33 -14.29
N HIS A 30 -5.35 -12.44 -13.00
CA HIS A 30 -6.73 -12.25 -12.58
C HIS A 30 -7.12 -10.77 -12.68
N PRO A 31 -8.36 -10.44 -13.14
CA PRO A 31 -8.82 -9.04 -13.31
C PRO A 31 -8.88 -8.20 -12.03
N ASP A 32 -8.63 -8.80 -10.84
CA ASP A 32 -8.68 -8.11 -9.55
C ASP A 32 -7.34 -7.50 -9.07
N HIS A 33 -6.26 -7.62 -9.84
CA HIS A 33 -4.96 -7.03 -9.47
C HIS A 33 -4.72 -5.69 -10.15
N THR A 34 -5.31 -4.64 -9.63
CA THR A 34 -4.94 -3.25 -9.94
C THR A 34 -3.63 -2.86 -9.22
N SER A 35 -2.51 -3.29 -9.71
CA SER A 35 -1.20 -2.68 -9.44
C SER A 35 -0.99 -1.52 -10.43
N PRO A 36 -0.42 -0.37 -10.05
CA PRO A 36 -0.10 0.71 -10.99
C PRO A 36 0.93 0.32 -12.06
N ASN A 37 1.62 -0.81 -11.91
CA ASN A 37 2.42 -1.49 -12.92
C ASN A 37 1.66 -2.67 -13.57
N ASN A 38 0.40 -2.88 -13.24
CA ASN A 38 -0.44 -3.89 -13.87
C ASN A 38 -0.90 -3.32 -15.20
N ARG A 39 -0.08 -3.53 -16.21
CA ARG A 39 -0.50 -3.41 -17.59
C ARG A 39 -1.62 -4.43 -17.76
N THR A 40 -2.83 -3.94 -18.07
CA THR A 40 -3.93 -4.83 -18.43
C THR A 40 -3.44 -5.72 -19.57
N PRO A 41 -3.44 -7.06 -19.41
CA PRO A 41 -3.19 -7.95 -20.54
C PRO A 41 -4.14 -7.56 -21.67
N ALA A 42 -3.73 -7.78 -22.91
CA ALA A 42 -4.65 -7.61 -24.05
C ALA A 42 -5.99 -8.24 -23.65
N SER A 43 -7.07 -7.45 -23.66
CA SER A 43 -8.33 -7.78 -23.00
C SER A 43 -8.97 -9.01 -23.64
N LEU A 44 -8.63 -10.19 -23.11
CA LEU A 44 -9.34 -11.42 -23.42
C LEU A 44 -10.58 -11.50 -22.53
N THR A 45 -11.69 -11.89 -23.12
CA THR A 45 -12.93 -12.18 -22.37
C THR A 45 -12.74 -13.43 -21.50
N ASP A 46 -13.56 -13.61 -20.48
CA ASP A 46 -13.53 -14.80 -19.62
C ASP A 46 -13.71 -16.11 -20.42
N ASP A 47 -14.48 -16.09 -21.50
CA ASP A 47 -14.66 -17.24 -22.37
C ASP A 47 -13.40 -17.55 -23.18
N GLN A 48 -12.73 -16.54 -23.69
CA GLN A 48 -11.44 -16.67 -24.39
C GLN A 48 -10.32 -17.14 -23.44
N LEU A 49 -10.32 -16.72 -22.19
CA LEU A 49 -9.39 -17.22 -21.16
C LEU A 49 -9.66 -18.70 -20.84
N ARG A 50 -10.93 -19.12 -20.77
CA ARG A 50 -11.29 -20.55 -20.61
C ARG A 50 -10.87 -21.39 -21.83
N GLU A 51 -11.08 -20.88 -23.03
CA GLU A 51 -10.63 -21.51 -24.28
C GLU A 51 -9.10 -21.64 -24.30
N LEU A 52 -8.36 -20.59 -23.95
CA LEU A 52 -6.90 -20.61 -23.84
C LEU A 52 -6.42 -21.63 -22.79
N ALA A 53 -7.13 -21.78 -21.67
CA ALA A 53 -6.79 -22.74 -20.63
C ALA A 53 -7.04 -24.20 -21.07
N ALA A 54 -8.11 -24.43 -21.84
CA ALA A 54 -8.55 -25.76 -22.26
C ALA A 54 -7.87 -26.26 -23.53
N SER A 55 -7.28 -25.40 -24.35
CA SER A 55 -6.73 -25.75 -25.64
C SER A 55 -5.32 -26.36 -25.58
N ASP A 56 -5.09 -27.42 -26.36
CA ASP A 56 -3.75 -27.88 -26.78
C ASP A 56 -3.19 -26.88 -27.82
N TRP A 57 -2.97 -25.65 -27.37
CA TRP A 57 -2.52 -24.57 -28.23
C TRP A 57 -1.08 -24.81 -28.72
N ALA A 58 -0.92 -24.96 -30.02
CA ALA A 58 0.38 -25.05 -30.69
C ALA A 58 0.82 -23.64 -31.11
N PRO A 59 2.02 -23.18 -30.74
CA PRO A 59 2.49 -21.87 -31.14
C PRO A 59 2.54 -21.74 -32.68
N PRO A 60 2.07 -20.60 -33.24
CA PRO A 60 2.16 -20.37 -34.67
C PRO A 60 3.62 -20.36 -35.13
N ARG A 61 3.87 -20.77 -36.39
CA ARG A 61 5.20 -20.72 -36.99
C ARG A 61 5.63 -19.26 -37.16
N ILE A 62 6.45 -18.77 -36.23
CA ILE A 62 6.86 -17.36 -36.11
C ILE A 62 7.67 -16.87 -37.31
N ALA A 63 8.35 -17.77 -38.04
CA ALA A 63 9.14 -17.43 -39.22
C ALA A 63 8.33 -16.82 -40.40
N ALA A 64 7.00 -16.92 -40.36
CA ALA A 64 6.09 -16.45 -41.41
C ALA A 64 5.19 -15.29 -40.97
N LEU A 65 5.44 -14.66 -39.80
CA LEU A 65 4.63 -13.54 -39.32
C LEU A 65 4.88 -12.30 -40.19
N ASP A 66 3.84 -11.92 -40.93
CA ASP A 66 3.75 -10.63 -41.61
C ASP A 66 2.49 -9.88 -41.11
N THR A 67 2.35 -8.62 -41.52
CA THR A 67 1.22 -7.78 -41.11
C THR A 67 -0.12 -8.33 -41.54
N ASN A 68 -0.21 -9.06 -42.67
CA ASN A 68 -1.45 -9.66 -43.15
C ASN A 68 -1.86 -10.86 -42.29
N THR A 69 -0.91 -11.70 -41.92
CA THR A 69 -1.12 -12.85 -41.03
C THR A 69 -1.58 -12.38 -39.65
N LEU A 70 -1.00 -11.29 -39.14
CA LEU A 70 -1.40 -10.68 -37.86
C LEU A 70 -2.79 -10.06 -37.92
N ALA A 71 -3.14 -9.37 -39.00
CA ALA A 71 -4.44 -8.73 -39.18
C ALA A 71 -5.59 -9.77 -39.22
N THR A 72 -5.31 -10.99 -39.65
CA THR A 72 -6.28 -12.11 -39.75
C THR A 72 -6.21 -13.11 -38.61
N ALA A 73 -5.25 -12.96 -37.69
CA ALA A 73 -5.10 -13.85 -36.55
C ALA A 73 -6.28 -13.72 -35.56
N ASP A 74 -6.66 -14.83 -34.95
CA ASP A 74 -7.69 -14.85 -33.92
C ASP A 74 -7.26 -14.03 -32.67
N PRO A 75 -8.24 -13.56 -31.87
CA PRO A 75 -7.94 -12.69 -30.71
C PRO A 75 -6.98 -13.30 -29.68
N ILE A 76 -7.04 -14.61 -29.46
CA ILE A 76 -6.18 -15.31 -28.49
C ILE A 76 -4.73 -15.33 -28.99
N THR A 77 -4.53 -15.67 -30.27
CA THR A 77 -3.20 -15.65 -30.90
C THR A 77 -2.61 -14.24 -30.90
N ARG A 78 -3.41 -13.21 -31.22
CA ARG A 78 -2.96 -11.81 -31.16
C ARG A 78 -2.55 -11.39 -29.75
N ALA A 79 -3.33 -11.74 -28.73
CA ALA A 79 -3.02 -11.44 -27.34
C ALA A 79 -1.73 -12.11 -26.86
N LEU A 80 -1.51 -13.37 -27.22
CA LEU A 80 -0.28 -14.10 -26.90
C LEU A 80 0.95 -13.50 -27.56
N LEU A 81 0.84 -13.10 -28.82
CA LEU A 81 1.92 -12.42 -29.55
C LEU A 81 2.22 -11.04 -28.94
N ALA A 82 1.19 -10.27 -28.64
CA ALA A 82 1.35 -8.95 -28.02
C ALA A 82 2.03 -9.03 -26.64
N GLU A 83 1.62 -9.98 -25.79
CA GLU A 83 2.22 -10.22 -24.49
C GLU A 83 3.68 -10.70 -24.59
N SER A 84 3.97 -11.58 -25.55
CA SER A 84 5.34 -12.06 -25.79
C SER A 84 6.27 -10.96 -26.31
N VAL A 85 5.76 -10.09 -27.19
CA VAL A 85 6.48 -8.89 -27.64
C VAL A 85 6.74 -7.94 -26.50
N CYS A 86 5.71 -7.64 -25.72
CA CYS A 86 5.82 -6.76 -24.56
C CYS A 86 6.88 -7.26 -23.56
N GLU A 87 6.85 -8.55 -23.19
CA GLU A 87 7.87 -9.16 -22.32
C GLU A 87 9.29 -9.03 -22.90
N THR A 88 9.43 -9.18 -24.20
CA THR A 88 10.73 -9.08 -24.86
C THR A 88 11.27 -7.64 -24.83
N LEU A 89 10.40 -6.66 -25.13
CA LEU A 89 10.76 -5.25 -25.09
C LEU A 89 11.10 -4.80 -23.67
N GLU A 90 10.31 -5.21 -22.67
CA GLU A 90 10.57 -4.91 -21.24
C GLU A 90 11.93 -5.45 -20.79
N ARG A 91 12.25 -6.68 -21.16
CA ARG A 91 13.50 -7.32 -20.77
C ARG A 91 14.71 -6.59 -21.37
N ARG A 92 14.61 -6.14 -22.63
CA ARG A 92 15.64 -5.32 -23.27
C ARG A 92 15.72 -3.93 -22.65
N LEU A 93 14.58 -3.29 -22.41
CA LEU A 93 14.52 -1.99 -21.75
C LEU A 93 15.23 -2.01 -20.40
N THR A 94 14.98 -3.06 -19.59
CA THR A 94 15.64 -3.24 -18.29
C THR A 94 17.16 -3.43 -18.44
N ALA A 95 17.62 -4.14 -19.48
CA ALA A 95 19.05 -4.36 -19.73
C ALA A 95 19.78 -3.09 -20.22
N GLU A 96 19.09 -2.20 -20.93
CA GLU A 96 19.66 -1.00 -21.55
C GLU A 96 19.58 0.25 -20.65
N ARG A 97 18.83 0.20 -19.54
CA ARG A 97 18.72 1.32 -18.61
C ARG A 97 20.05 1.63 -17.92
N PRO A 98 20.43 2.91 -17.78
CA PRO A 98 21.64 3.30 -17.06
C PRO A 98 21.54 2.90 -15.58
N HIS A 99 22.59 2.27 -15.04
CA HIS A 99 22.69 1.97 -13.62
C HIS A 99 22.66 3.28 -12.79
N GLY A 100 21.75 3.37 -11.85
CA GLY A 100 21.63 4.49 -10.89
C GLY A 100 20.45 5.44 -11.10
N THR A 101 19.71 5.32 -12.21
CA THR A 101 18.52 6.17 -12.46
C THR A 101 17.21 5.51 -12.10
N TYR A 102 17.18 4.18 -11.94
CA TYR A 102 15.96 3.41 -11.65
C TYR A 102 16.25 2.13 -10.88
N ASP A 103 15.56 1.91 -9.80
CA ASP A 103 15.36 0.61 -9.18
C ASP A 103 13.98 0.09 -9.61
N ASP A 104 13.96 -0.86 -10.54
CA ASP A 104 12.73 -1.47 -11.10
C ASP A 104 11.88 -2.23 -10.06
N THR A 105 12.37 -2.36 -8.83
CA THR A 105 11.68 -3.08 -7.75
C THR A 105 10.68 -2.21 -7.00
N HIS A 106 10.60 -0.90 -7.31
CA HIS A 106 9.71 0.04 -6.62
C HIS A 106 8.77 0.72 -7.61
N THR A 107 7.50 0.83 -7.23
CA THR A 107 6.50 1.58 -7.97
C THR A 107 6.97 3.03 -8.14
N GLY A 108 6.77 3.61 -9.32
CA GLY A 108 7.35 4.88 -9.77
C GLY A 108 7.29 6.08 -8.81
N HIS A 109 6.40 6.07 -7.84
CA HIS A 109 6.30 7.13 -6.82
C HIS A 109 7.44 7.07 -5.79
N ASP A 110 7.89 5.86 -5.42
CA ASP A 110 8.96 5.67 -4.41
C ASP A 110 10.34 6.04 -4.97
N ALA A 111 10.57 5.85 -6.27
CA ALA A 111 11.81 6.23 -6.94
C ALA A 111 11.97 7.76 -6.99
N PHE A 112 10.88 8.51 -7.23
CA PHE A 112 10.89 9.97 -7.18
C PHE A 112 11.17 10.51 -5.79
N SER A 113 10.50 9.98 -4.77
CA SER A 113 10.68 10.42 -3.38
C SER A 113 12.12 10.27 -2.92
N ARG A 114 12.80 9.19 -3.33
CA ARG A 114 14.21 8.98 -2.99
C ARG A 114 15.14 9.92 -3.74
N GLY A 115 14.92 10.08 -5.05
CA GLY A 115 15.73 10.98 -5.87
C GLY A 115 15.69 12.41 -5.34
N VAL A 116 14.51 12.89 -4.98
CA VAL A 116 14.34 14.25 -4.45
C VAL A 116 14.95 14.43 -3.07
N VAL A 117 14.84 13.43 -2.18
CA VAL A 117 15.50 13.48 -0.86
C VAL A 117 17.01 13.48 -1.01
N ASP A 118 17.55 12.62 -1.87
CA ASP A 118 18.99 12.59 -2.15
C ASP A 118 19.47 13.92 -2.78
N ASP A 119 18.68 14.54 -3.64
CA ASP A 119 19.01 15.81 -4.27
C ASP A 119 18.93 16.98 -3.27
N TYR A 120 17.96 16.98 -2.37
CA TYR A 120 17.84 17.96 -1.27
C TYR A 120 19.06 17.88 -0.33
N ASP A 121 19.46 16.68 0.08
CA ASP A 121 20.63 16.46 0.94
C ASP A 121 21.94 16.91 0.29
N HIS A 122 21.99 16.97 -1.06
CA HIS A 122 23.14 17.44 -1.84
C HIS A 122 23.07 18.95 -2.21
N GLY A 123 22.10 19.68 -1.69
CA GLY A 123 21.97 21.14 -1.91
C GLY A 123 21.28 21.53 -3.22
N ASN A 124 20.60 20.63 -3.90
CA ASN A 124 19.83 20.90 -5.10
C ASN A 124 18.40 21.32 -4.75
N HIS A 125 18.22 22.59 -4.43
CA HIS A 125 16.97 23.13 -3.89
C HIS A 125 15.96 23.62 -4.96
N HIS A 126 16.36 23.69 -6.23
CA HIS A 126 15.47 24.06 -7.33
C HIS A 126 14.99 22.82 -8.04
N LEU A 127 13.68 22.60 -8.05
CA LEU A 127 13.04 21.43 -8.66
C LEU A 127 12.14 21.84 -9.83
N ALA A 128 12.13 21.01 -10.86
CA ALA A 128 11.13 21.05 -11.91
C ALA A 128 10.45 19.70 -12.05
N ARG A 129 9.14 19.71 -12.13
CA ARG A 129 8.32 18.56 -12.51
C ARG A 129 7.67 18.83 -13.84
N ALA A 130 7.73 17.86 -14.74
CA ALA A 130 7.07 17.95 -16.03
C ALA A 130 6.46 16.60 -16.46
N THR A 131 5.59 16.64 -17.43
CA THR A 131 5.04 15.47 -18.10
C THR A 131 5.59 15.41 -19.52
N ILE A 132 6.01 14.23 -19.96
CA ILE A 132 6.41 13.99 -21.34
C ILE A 132 5.23 13.39 -22.09
N ARG A 133 4.76 14.04 -23.16
CA ARG A 133 3.68 13.55 -24.02
C ARG A 133 4.23 13.11 -25.36
N VAL A 134 3.79 11.96 -25.84
CA VAL A 134 4.07 11.49 -27.19
C VAL A 134 3.40 12.44 -28.18
N ALA A 135 4.20 13.02 -29.08
CA ALA A 135 3.71 13.93 -30.11
C ALA A 135 3.47 13.21 -31.45
N ASP A 136 4.29 12.21 -31.74
CA ASP A 136 4.24 11.38 -32.95
C ASP A 136 4.46 9.90 -32.59
N PRO A 137 3.39 9.07 -32.58
CA PRO A 137 3.48 7.65 -32.25
C PRO A 137 4.42 6.86 -33.16
N GLY A 138 4.43 7.15 -34.47
CA GLY A 138 5.30 6.44 -35.41
C GLY A 138 6.78 6.74 -35.19
N LEU A 139 7.12 7.98 -34.84
CA LEU A 139 8.48 8.35 -34.48
C LEU A 139 8.93 7.69 -33.17
N VAL A 140 8.03 7.65 -32.17
CA VAL A 140 8.29 7.00 -30.89
C VAL A 140 8.51 5.50 -31.07
N THR A 141 7.74 4.81 -31.92
CA THR A 141 7.95 3.38 -32.20
C THR A 141 9.36 3.15 -32.76
N ARG A 142 9.76 3.91 -33.77
CA ARG A 142 11.10 3.77 -34.38
C ARG A 142 12.23 4.12 -33.41
N ALA A 143 12.09 5.23 -32.69
CA ALA A 143 13.07 5.64 -31.69
C ALA A 143 13.20 4.57 -30.57
N GLY A 144 12.10 4.02 -30.09
CA GLY A 144 12.08 2.96 -29.09
C GLY A 144 12.75 1.67 -29.60
N LEU A 145 12.47 1.25 -30.83
CA LEU A 145 13.13 0.09 -31.45
C LEU A 145 14.63 0.31 -31.59
N SER A 146 15.04 1.47 -32.11
CA SER A 146 16.45 1.84 -32.27
C SER A 146 17.19 1.83 -30.92
N ALA A 147 16.58 2.40 -29.88
CA ALA A 147 17.16 2.44 -28.54
C ALA A 147 17.34 1.05 -27.89
N LEU A 148 16.51 0.08 -28.30
CA LEU A 148 16.57 -1.32 -27.87
C LEU A 148 17.41 -2.22 -28.79
N GLY A 149 18.09 -1.65 -29.79
CA GLY A 149 18.90 -2.38 -30.77
C GLY A 149 18.07 -3.31 -31.67
N LEU A 150 16.80 -2.94 -31.95
CA LEU A 150 15.90 -3.68 -32.82
C LEU A 150 15.80 -2.97 -34.19
N PRO A 151 15.68 -3.74 -35.31
CA PRO A 151 15.63 -3.15 -36.64
C PRO A 151 14.29 -2.47 -36.90
N ASP A 152 14.30 -1.36 -37.66
CA ASP A 152 13.09 -0.64 -38.09
C ASP A 152 12.12 -1.50 -38.89
N THR A 153 12.60 -2.59 -39.49
CA THR A 153 11.77 -3.58 -40.20
C THR A 153 10.75 -4.28 -39.30
N ASP A 154 10.91 -4.20 -37.98
CA ASP A 154 9.98 -4.76 -37.01
C ASP A 154 8.83 -3.79 -36.66
N ALA A 155 8.95 -2.50 -37.02
CA ALA A 155 7.93 -1.47 -36.72
C ALA A 155 6.53 -1.81 -37.24
N PRO A 156 6.32 -2.29 -38.49
CA PRO A 156 4.97 -2.64 -38.98
C PRO A 156 4.29 -3.75 -38.18
N ILE A 157 5.05 -4.72 -37.66
CA ILE A 157 4.52 -5.82 -36.84
C ILE A 157 4.06 -5.27 -35.49
N ILE A 158 4.85 -4.39 -34.91
CA ILE A 158 4.55 -3.75 -33.63
C ILE A 158 3.33 -2.84 -33.75
N ASP A 159 3.26 -2.01 -34.79
CA ASP A 159 2.14 -1.12 -35.03
C ASP A 159 0.83 -1.90 -35.23
N GLU A 160 0.88 -3.07 -35.88
CA GLU A 160 -0.28 -3.93 -36.05
C GLU A 160 -0.73 -4.57 -34.73
N LEU A 161 0.19 -5.05 -33.92
CA LEU A 161 -0.11 -5.55 -32.58
C LEU A 161 -0.60 -4.44 -31.63
N ALA A 162 -0.09 -3.23 -31.83
CA ALA A 162 -0.47 -2.05 -31.04
C ALA A 162 -1.89 -1.57 -31.33
N ARG A 163 -2.39 -1.69 -32.56
CA ARG A 163 -3.75 -1.27 -32.95
C ARG A 163 -4.86 -2.16 -32.38
N ALA A 164 -4.52 -3.33 -31.86
CA ALA A 164 -5.49 -4.32 -31.42
C ALA A 164 -6.11 -4.05 -30.04
N SER A 165 -5.67 -3.01 -29.30
CA SER A 165 -6.15 -2.72 -27.95
C SER A 165 -6.10 -1.24 -27.65
N ASP A 166 -7.17 -0.68 -27.09
CA ASP A 166 -7.24 0.72 -26.61
C ASP A 166 -6.28 1.03 -25.46
N THR A 167 -5.77 0.01 -24.78
CA THR A 167 -4.77 0.09 -23.71
C THR A 167 -3.58 -0.80 -24.04
N ASN A 168 -2.66 -0.30 -24.88
CA ASN A 168 -1.58 -1.15 -25.37
C ASN A 168 -0.29 -1.00 -24.57
N PRO A 169 0.13 -2.06 -23.83
CA PRO A 169 1.37 -2.05 -23.08
C PRO A 169 2.62 -1.89 -23.97
N ILE A 170 2.59 -2.37 -25.22
CA ILE A 170 3.69 -2.26 -26.17
C ILE A 170 4.04 -0.80 -26.45
N THR A 171 3.04 0.04 -26.70
CA THR A 171 3.24 1.47 -26.96
C THR A 171 3.88 2.18 -25.76
N SER A 172 3.47 1.80 -24.55
CA SER A 172 4.05 2.36 -23.30
C SER A 172 5.52 1.96 -23.14
N VAL A 173 5.89 0.69 -23.41
CA VAL A 173 7.28 0.23 -23.33
C VAL A 173 8.15 0.90 -24.38
N LEU A 174 7.63 1.08 -25.59
CA LEU A 174 8.36 1.77 -26.65
C LEU A 174 8.54 3.26 -26.38
N ALA A 175 7.54 3.91 -25.78
CA ALA A 175 7.66 5.28 -25.33
C ALA A 175 8.73 5.42 -24.24
N ASP A 176 8.80 4.49 -23.31
CA ASP A 176 9.87 4.43 -22.32
C ASP A 176 11.24 4.18 -22.97
N ALA A 177 11.32 3.27 -23.93
CA ALA A 177 12.54 2.96 -24.65
C ALA A 177 13.01 4.14 -25.51
N ALA A 178 12.11 4.84 -26.19
CA ALA A 178 12.43 6.03 -26.99
C ALA A 178 13.09 7.14 -26.17
N LEU A 179 12.85 7.17 -24.86
CA LEU A 179 13.42 8.15 -23.93
C LEU A 179 14.74 7.67 -23.27
N LEU A 180 15.25 6.46 -23.58
CA LEU A 180 16.52 5.96 -23.03
C LEU A 180 17.72 6.87 -23.40
N ASP A 181 17.73 7.43 -24.59
CA ASP A 181 18.81 8.33 -24.99
C ASP A 181 18.74 9.65 -24.22
N LEU A 182 17.55 10.11 -23.88
CA LEU A 182 17.34 11.21 -22.94
C LEU A 182 17.87 10.87 -21.55
N ASP A 183 17.53 9.67 -21.03
CA ASP A 183 18.00 9.21 -19.73
C ASP A 183 19.55 9.09 -19.71
N ARG A 184 20.14 8.54 -20.76
CA ARG A 184 21.60 8.43 -20.91
C ARG A 184 22.28 9.80 -21.01
N TYR A 185 21.69 10.71 -21.79
CA TYR A 185 22.21 12.06 -21.97
C TYR A 185 22.16 12.83 -20.64
N ALA A 186 21.01 12.84 -19.97
CA ALA A 186 20.82 13.52 -18.69
C ALA A 186 21.80 13.01 -17.63
N THR A 187 21.97 11.70 -17.54
CA THR A 187 22.94 11.06 -16.63
C THR A 187 24.38 11.40 -16.98
N GLY A 188 24.73 11.34 -18.28
CA GLY A 188 26.08 11.67 -18.78
C GLY A 188 26.46 13.15 -18.63
N ALA A 189 25.48 14.04 -18.70
CA ALA A 189 25.65 15.48 -18.47
C ALA A 189 25.74 15.85 -16.97
N GLY A 190 25.61 14.87 -16.07
CA GLY A 190 25.63 15.11 -14.63
C GLY A 190 24.39 15.85 -14.11
N LEU A 191 23.32 15.85 -14.89
CA LEU A 191 22.04 16.42 -14.44
C LEU A 191 21.44 15.54 -13.34
N ARG A 192 20.93 16.19 -12.32
CA ARG A 192 20.07 15.53 -11.32
C ARG A 192 18.70 15.31 -11.93
N TYR A 193 18.50 14.11 -12.43
CA TYR A 193 17.38 13.73 -13.28
C TYR A 193 16.76 12.42 -12.81
N SER A 194 15.45 12.38 -12.76
CA SER A 194 14.68 11.16 -12.46
C SER A 194 13.44 11.11 -13.33
N ARG A 195 13.14 9.97 -13.95
CA ARG A 195 11.94 9.79 -14.78
C ARG A 195 11.23 8.48 -14.44
N VAL A 196 9.90 8.55 -14.34
CA VAL A 196 9.04 7.39 -14.18
C VAL A 196 7.91 7.46 -15.20
N GLY A 197 7.94 6.57 -16.18
CA GLY A 197 7.02 6.61 -17.30
C GLY A 197 7.10 7.97 -18.00
N THR A 198 5.98 8.69 -18.02
CA THR A 198 5.87 10.01 -18.66
C THR A 198 6.14 11.19 -17.73
N ILE A 199 6.40 10.96 -16.45
CA ILE A 199 6.67 12.04 -15.49
C ILE A 199 8.17 12.14 -15.25
N LEU A 200 8.69 13.37 -15.33
CA LEU A 200 10.10 13.65 -15.06
C LEU A 200 10.25 14.64 -13.91
N LEU A 201 11.34 14.51 -13.18
CA LEU A 201 11.83 15.44 -12.17
C LEU A 201 13.26 15.83 -12.50
N LEU A 202 13.54 17.13 -12.37
CA LEU A 202 14.88 17.70 -12.45
C LEU A 202 15.16 18.43 -11.15
N ALA A 203 16.41 18.38 -10.69
CA ALA A 203 16.88 19.14 -9.54
C ALA A 203 18.18 19.87 -9.89
N ALA A 204 18.34 21.08 -9.36
CA ALA A 204 19.53 21.88 -9.60
C ALA A 204 19.85 22.80 -8.40
N PRO A 205 21.13 23.21 -8.24
CA PRO A 205 21.54 24.08 -7.13
C PRO A 205 21.04 25.51 -7.26
N ASN A 206 20.67 25.97 -8.45
CA ASN A 206 20.15 27.30 -8.70
C ASN A 206 19.20 27.32 -9.91
N GLU A 207 18.44 28.41 -10.04
CA GLU A 207 17.41 28.58 -11.06
C GLU A 207 17.96 28.57 -12.50
N GLY A 208 19.16 29.14 -12.74
CA GLY A 208 19.81 29.14 -14.03
C GLY A 208 20.16 27.73 -14.49
N CYS A 209 20.80 26.94 -13.65
CA CYS A 209 21.11 25.53 -13.92
C CYS A 209 19.83 24.70 -14.15
N LEU A 210 18.74 25.00 -13.45
CA LEU A 210 17.48 24.31 -13.64
C LEU A 210 16.87 24.65 -15.01
N ALA A 211 16.90 25.92 -15.42
CA ALA A 211 16.43 26.36 -16.74
C ALA A 211 17.20 25.68 -17.87
N ASP A 212 18.55 25.65 -17.79
CA ASP A 212 19.40 24.98 -18.77
C ASP A 212 19.11 23.46 -18.85
N ALA A 213 18.85 22.83 -17.71
CA ALA A 213 18.49 21.40 -17.64
C ALA A 213 17.11 21.14 -18.31
N ILE A 214 16.13 22.01 -18.08
CA ILE A 214 14.80 21.92 -18.69
C ILE A 214 14.89 22.05 -20.22
N ASP A 215 15.63 23.05 -20.72
CA ASP A 215 15.80 23.27 -22.15
C ASP A 215 16.50 22.09 -22.83
N THR A 216 17.52 21.55 -22.17
CA THR A 216 18.25 20.36 -22.62
C THR A 216 17.33 19.15 -22.76
N VAL A 217 16.53 18.88 -21.72
CA VAL A 217 15.60 17.75 -21.69
C VAL A 217 14.48 17.95 -22.69
N ALA A 218 13.98 19.18 -22.87
CA ALA A 218 12.94 19.48 -23.84
C ALA A 218 13.43 19.25 -25.29
N ALA A 219 14.65 19.65 -25.60
CA ALA A 219 15.26 19.42 -26.91
C ALA A 219 15.45 17.92 -27.22
N ALA A 220 15.94 17.16 -26.25
CA ALA A 220 16.11 15.72 -26.39
C ALA A 220 14.77 14.96 -26.51
N ALA A 221 13.75 15.38 -25.78
CA ALA A 221 12.40 14.81 -25.90
C ALA A 221 11.81 15.00 -27.32
N ILE A 222 12.02 16.16 -27.92
CA ILE A 222 11.57 16.43 -29.30
C ILE A 222 12.25 15.46 -30.30
N GLY A 223 13.56 15.20 -30.12
CA GLY A 223 14.28 14.23 -30.93
C GLY A 223 13.73 12.80 -30.83
N ALA A 224 13.13 12.45 -29.70
CA ALA A 224 12.47 11.16 -29.45
C ALA A 224 10.98 11.15 -29.85
N GLY A 225 10.45 12.17 -30.53
CA GLY A 225 9.04 12.25 -30.91
C GLY A 225 8.08 12.62 -29.78
N ALA A 226 8.59 13.21 -28.72
CA ALA A 226 7.85 13.58 -27.54
C ALA A 226 7.97 15.09 -27.24
N ARG A 227 7.13 15.58 -26.33
CA ARG A 227 7.16 16.97 -25.86
C ARG A 227 7.03 17.03 -24.36
N VAL A 228 7.77 17.93 -23.75
CA VAL A 228 7.63 18.28 -22.33
C VAL A 228 6.41 19.20 -22.17
N THR A 229 5.51 18.82 -21.26
CA THR A 229 4.27 19.56 -20.95
C THR A 229 4.10 19.66 -19.42
N ASP A 230 3.13 20.46 -19.00
CA ASP A 230 2.74 20.57 -17.58
C ASP A 230 3.95 20.87 -16.66
N LEU A 231 4.87 21.71 -17.15
CA LEU A 231 6.07 22.10 -16.44
C LEU A 231 5.72 22.97 -15.23
N THR A 232 6.16 22.56 -14.06
CA THR A 232 6.08 23.33 -12.81
C THR A 232 7.44 23.39 -12.16
N THR A 233 7.84 24.58 -11.69
CA THR A 233 9.11 24.78 -11.00
C THR A 233 8.86 25.20 -9.54
N HIS A 234 9.67 24.69 -8.62
CA HIS A 234 9.55 24.96 -7.19
C HIS A 234 10.92 25.16 -6.58
N TYR A 235 11.02 26.12 -5.65
CA TYR A 235 12.16 26.22 -4.76
C TYR A 235 11.88 25.44 -3.47
N VAL A 236 12.79 24.55 -3.11
CA VAL A 236 12.67 23.65 -1.96
C VAL A 236 13.53 24.19 -0.84
N ASP A 237 13.05 25.20 -0.16
CA ASP A 237 13.62 25.67 1.11
C ASP A 237 12.86 25.10 2.31
N GLU A 238 11.66 24.59 2.09
CA GLU A 238 10.77 24.08 3.13
C GLU A 238 9.85 22.98 2.63
N GLU A 239 9.30 22.19 3.56
CA GLU A 239 8.32 21.13 3.38
C GLU A 239 7.16 21.42 2.41
N LYS A 240 6.75 22.68 2.31
CA LYS A 240 5.62 23.09 1.47
C LYS A 240 5.86 22.88 -0.03
N ALA A 241 7.08 23.03 -0.49
CA ALA A 241 7.41 22.91 -1.90
C ALA A 241 7.37 21.44 -2.37
N LEU A 242 7.86 20.51 -1.56
CA LEU A 242 7.80 19.08 -1.86
C LEU A 242 6.39 18.52 -1.75
N ALA A 243 5.60 18.97 -0.78
CA ALA A 243 4.19 18.63 -0.69
C ALA A 243 3.40 19.10 -1.92
N SER A 244 3.76 20.24 -2.53
CA SER A 244 3.10 20.78 -3.72
C SER A 244 3.35 19.95 -4.98
N VAL A 245 4.49 19.26 -5.07
CA VAL A 245 4.78 18.30 -6.17
C VAL A 245 4.32 16.89 -5.86
N GLY A 246 3.65 16.69 -4.72
CA GLY A 246 3.12 15.39 -4.29
C GLY A 246 4.19 14.43 -3.78
N ILE A 247 5.31 14.97 -3.33
CA ILE A 247 6.44 14.24 -2.77
C ILE A 247 6.62 14.69 -1.33
N ASP A 248 6.63 13.75 -0.40
CA ASP A 248 7.04 14.00 0.97
C ASP A 248 8.56 13.84 1.06
N PRO A 249 9.34 14.93 1.27
CA PRO A 249 10.80 14.89 1.38
C PRO A 249 11.27 14.05 2.57
N TRP A 250 10.35 13.84 3.51
CA TRP A 250 10.58 13.11 4.74
C TRP A 250 9.92 11.74 4.75
N ALA A 251 9.38 11.29 3.60
CA ALA A 251 9.13 9.88 3.42
C ALA A 251 10.44 9.18 3.76
N THR A 252 10.54 8.72 5.01
CA THR A 252 11.71 7.98 5.48
C THR A 252 12.04 6.97 4.41
N ARG A 253 13.31 6.95 3.98
CA ARG A 253 13.83 5.86 3.14
C ARG A 253 13.15 4.60 3.63
N PRO A 254 12.43 3.86 2.80
CA PRO A 254 11.97 2.55 3.21
C PRO A 254 13.24 1.92 3.77
N SER A 255 13.28 1.69 5.08
CA SER A 255 14.38 0.92 5.66
C SER A 255 14.61 -0.22 4.70
N ASP A 256 15.85 -0.62 4.41
CA ASP A 256 16.24 -1.71 3.52
C ASP A 256 15.50 -3.01 3.85
N GLU A 257 14.18 -2.96 3.86
CA GLU A 257 13.33 -4.12 3.94
C GLU A 257 13.38 -4.78 2.58
N PRO A 258 13.94 -5.97 2.49
CA PRO A 258 14.05 -6.70 1.24
C PRO A 258 12.65 -6.80 0.63
N THR A 259 12.47 -6.12 -0.49
CA THR A 259 11.33 -6.28 -1.38
C THR A 259 11.18 -7.75 -1.71
N GLY A 260 10.13 -8.39 -1.22
CA GLY A 260 9.86 -9.79 -1.52
C GLY A 260 9.54 -10.69 -0.34
N LYS A 261 9.58 -10.23 0.91
CA LYS A 261 8.98 -10.99 2.02
C LYS A 261 7.48 -10.77 1.97
N ALA A 262 6.74 -11.82 1.65
CA ALA A 262 5.29 -11.82 1.89
C ALA A 262 5.09 -11.51 3.38
N ASP A 263 4.50 -10.35 3.70
CA ASP A 263 4.16 -9.91 5.06
C ASP A 263 3.09 -10.82 5.65
N ARG A 264 3.48 -12.02 6.09
CA ARG A 264 2.56 -12.99 6.65
C ARG A 264 2.50 -12.84 8.15
N ILE A 265 1.30 -12.56 8.65
CA ILE A 265 1.00 -12.63 10.07
C ILE A 265 0.44 -14.01 10.38
N LEU A 266 1.04 -14.66 11.36
CA LEU A 266 0.59 -15.97 11.83
C LEU A 266 -0.36 -15.78 13.02
N TYR A 267 -1.66 -15.99 12.79
CA TYR A 267 -2.67 -16.00 13.85
C TYR A 267 -2.88 -17.40 14.40
N VAL A 268 -2.69 -17.56 15.71
CA VAL A 268 -2.90 -18.82 16.42
C VAL A 268 -3.87 -18.58 17.57
N GLY A 269 -5.10 -19.09 17.43
CA GLY A 269 -6.17 -18.87 18.40
C GLY A 269 -6.79 -20.17 18.95
N ARG A 270 -6.17 -21.32 18.70
CA ARG A 270 -6.67 -22.61 19.20
C ARG A 270 -6.09 -22.91 20.55
N ASP A 271 -6.94 -23.15 21.54
CA ASP A 271 -6.51 -23.53 22.88
C ASP A 271 -5.69 -24.82 22.87
N GLY A 272 -4.57 -24.79 23.58
CA GLY A 272 -3.61 -25.91 23.64
C GLY A 272 -2.69 -26.04 22.43
N ALA A 273 -2.82 -25.20 21.40
CA ALA A 273 -1.87 -25.16 20.29
C ALA A 273 -0.49 -24.71 20.77
N ARG A 274 0.55 -25.15 20.07
CA ARG A 274 1.94 -24.80 20.39
C ARG A 274 2.69 -24.33 19.15
N VAL A 275 3.27 -23.14 19.24
CA VAL A 275 4.18 -22.60 18.22
C VAL A 275 5.61 -22.98 18.53
N HIS A 276 6.29 -23.60 17.57
CA HIS A 276 7.70 -23.93 17.68
C HIS A 276 8.43 -23.74 16.35
N VAL A 277 9.76 -23.82 16.37
CA VAL A 277 10.61 -23.68 15.18
C VAL A 277 11.45 -24.94 15.00
N LYS A 278 11.50 -25.44 13.75
CA LYS A 278 12.31 -26.60 13.36
C LYS A 278 12.71 -26.47 11.88
N ALA A 279 13.94 -26.79 11.56
CA ALA A 279 14.45 -26.86 10.17
C ALA A 279 14.08 -25.63 9.29
N GLY A 280 14.31 -24.41 9.80
CA GLY A 280 14.03 -23.18 9.03
C GLY A 280 12.54 -22.81 8.93
N ARG A 281 11.65 -23.51 9.62
CA ARG A 281 10.19 -23.32 9.56
C ARG A 281 9.60 -23.00 10.93
N VAL A 282 8.52 -22.23 10.92
CA VAL A 282 7.61 -22.05 12.06
C VAL A 282 6.51 -23.07 11.94
N LEU A 283 6.29 -23.85 12.97
CA LEU A 283 5.27 -24.88 13.02
C LEU A 283 4.26 -24.56 14.12
N VAL A 284 3.01 -24.90 13.86
CA VAL A 284 1.92 -24.80 14.83
C VAL A 284 1.32 -26.19 14.97
N ASP A 285 1.57 -26.82 16.12
CA ASP A 285 0.91 -28.07 16.48
C ASP A 285 -0.40 -27.73 17.17
N ALA A 286 -1.48 -28.30 16.66
CA ALA A 286 -2.80 -28.20 17.27
C ALA A 286 -3.13 -29.48 18.06
N PRO A 287 -3.85 -29.39 19.18
CA PRO A 287 -4.30 -30.58 19.91
C PRO A 287 -5.27 -31.41 19.05
N GLY A 288 -5.16 -32.72 19.12
CA GLY A 288 -5.96 -33.68 18.34
C GLY A 288 -5.34 -34.04 16.99
N SER A 289 -6.10 -34.73 16.14
CA SER A 289 -5.66 -35.26 14.83
C SER A 289 -5.66 -34.24 13.68
N LEU A 290 -5.60 -32.96 13.99
CA LEU A 290 -5.64 -31.89 12.96
C LEU A 290 -4.25 -31.65 12.35
N PRO A 291 -4.20 -31.29 11.06
CA PRO A 291 -2.93 -31.05 10.39
C PRO A 291 -2.17 -29.88 11.03
N SER A 292 -0.87 -30.06 11.26
CA SER A 292 0.02 -29.00 11.71
C SER A 292 0.22 -27.96 10.59
N THR A 293 0.19 -26.69 10.95
CA THR A 293 0.53 -25.60 10.00
C THR A 293 2.04 -25.39 10.01
N SER A 294 2.63 -25.23 8.83
CA SER A 294 4.08 -25.04 8.67
C SER A 294 4.36 -23.91 7.68
N LEU A 295 5.10 -22.88 8.11
CA LEU A 295 5.49 -21.72 7.31
C LEU A 295 7.01 -21.51 7.33
N PRO A 296 7.64 -21.03 6.25
CA PRO A 296 9.04 -20.62 6.29
C PRO A 296 9.25 -19.48 7.31
N LYS A 297 10.33 -19.53 8.11
CA LYS A 297 10.64 -18.49 9.10
C LYS A 297 10.72 -17.08 8.51
N ASN A 298 11.30 -16.97 7.30
CA ASN A 298 11.51 -15.69 6.61
C ASN A 298 10.24 -15.09 6.01
N SER A 299 9.12 -15.84 5.98
CA SER A 299 7.83 -15.34 5.50
C SER A 299 6.94 -14.80 6.63
N VAL A 300 7.33 -14.98 7.91
CA VAL A 300 6.53 -14.54 9.05
C VAL A 300 7.11 -13.26 9.62
N THR A 301 6.32 -12.20 9.63
CA THR A 301 6.70 -10.88 10.15
C THR A 301 6.12 -10.60 11.53
N ARG A 302 5.03 -11.27 11.88
CA ARG A 302 4.39 -11.17 13.19
C ARG A 302 3.69 -12.48 13.56
N VAL A 303 3.62 -12.78 14.86
CA VAL A 303 2.83 -13.89 15.41
C VAL A 303 1.81 -13.31 16.38
N VAL A 304 0.53 -13.64 16.21
CA VAL A 304 -0.55 -13.25 17.13
C VAL A 304 -1.09 -14.50 17.81
N LEU A 305 -0.88 -14.56 19.12
CA LEU A 305 -1.35 -15.66 19.98
C LEU A 305 -2.62 -15.23 20.71
N SER A 306 -3.72 -15.96 20.57
CA SER A 306 -4.99 -15.66 21.23
C SER A 306 -5.41 -16.82 22.14
N GLY A 307 -5.57 -16.54 23.42
CA GLY A 307 -5.96 -17.54 24.42
C GLY A 307 -4.79 -18.38 24.92
N ASN A 308 -5.03 -19.65 25.23
CA ASN A 308 -4.03 -20.56 25.80
C ASN A 308 -3.20 -21.22 24.69
N VAL A 309 -2.28 -20.47 24.10
CA VAL A 309 -1.35 -20.94 23.05
C VAL A 309 0.07 -20.95 23.60
N GLY A 310 0.75 -22.10 23.50
CA GLY A 310 2.13 -22.27 23.94
C GLY A 310 3.13 -21.71 22.91
N LEU A 311 4.19 -21.05 23.39
CA LEU A 311 5.33 -20.59 22.58
C LEU A 311 6.60 -21.27 23.08
N SER A 312 7.26 -22.06 22.24
CA SER A 312 8.50 -22.74 22.62
C SER A 312 9.66 -21.76 22.84
N ALA A 313 10.65 -22.13 23.66
CA ALA A 313 11.85 -21.33 23.87
C ALA A 313 12.59 -21.02 22.54
N GLY A 314 12.65 -21.98 21.62
CA GLY A 314 13.23 -21.78 20.29
C GLY A 314 12.47 -20.78 19.45
N ALA A 315 11.12 -20.83 19.45
CA ALA A 315 10.30 -19.87 18.72
C ALA A 315 10.42 -18.45 19.30
N ARG A 316 10.42 -18.34 20.64
CA ARG A 316 10.65 -17.06 21.33
C ARG A 316 12.01 -16.46 20.95
N SER A 317 13.08 -17.24 21.05
CA SER A 317 14.44 -16.80 20.73
C SER A 317 14.59 -16.42 19.26
N TRP A 318 13.96 -17.16 18.35
CA TRP A 318 13.91 -16.81 16.93
C TRP A 318 13.19 -15.48 16.72
N ALA A 319 11.99 -15.31 17.27
CA ALA A 319 11.20 -14.10 17.11
C ALA A 319 11.97 -12.84 17.54
N MET A 320 12.56 -12.90 18.76
CA MET A 320 13.33 -11.77 19.30
C MET A 320 14.56 -11.41 18.45
N ARG A 321 15.30 -12.40 17.91
CA ARG A 321 16.48 -12.15 17.09
C ARG A 321 16.15 -11.71 15.66
N SER A 322 15.01 -12.15 15.12
CA SER A 322 14.60 -11.86 13.74
C SER A 322 13.70 -10.63 13.62
N GLY A 323 13.47 -9.90 14.72
CA GLY A 323 12.58 -8.74 14.72
C GLY A 323 11.10 -9.09 14.46
N VAL A 324 10.69 -10.32 14.75
CA VAL A 324 9.30 -10.78 14.62
C VAL A 324 8.58 -10.50 15.94
N ASP A 325 7.56 -9.66 15.92
CA ASP A 325 6.76 -9.36 17.10
C ASP A 325 5.86 -10.55 17.46
N VAL A 326 5.78 -10.89 18.74
CA VAL A 326 4.81 -11.88 19.23
C VAL A 326 3.79 -11.16 20.10
N VAL A 327 2.59 -11.00 19.57
CA VAL A 327 1.47 -10.35 20.25
C VAL A 327 0.65 -11.37 21.01
N CYS A 328 0.37 -11.09 22.27
CA CYS A 328 -0.47 -11.92 23.11
C CYS A 328 -1.84 -11.25 23.33
N LEU A 329 -2.90 -11.96 22.97
CA LEU A 329 -4.28 -11.58 23.20
C LEU A 329 -4.93 -12.58 24.17
N SER A 330 -5.84 -12.13 25.00
CA SER A 330 -6.69 -13.05 25.78
C SER A 330 -7.60 -13.84 24.83
N ARG A 331 -8.24 -14.90 25.32
CA ARG A 331 -9.26 -15.66 24.56
C ARG A 331 -10.37 -14.75 24.03
N ARG A 332 -10.70 -13.69 24.76
CA ARG A 332 -11.72 -12.68 24.40
C ARG A 332 -11.20 -11.55 23.50
N GLY A 333 -9.91 -11.63 23.08
CA GLY A 333 -9.29 -10.65 22.20
C GLY A 333 -8.72 -9.41 22.89
N SER A 334 -8.70 -9.35 24.24
CA SER A 334 -8.07 -8.22 24.92
C SER A 334 -6.54 -8.31 24.78
N TYR A 335 -5.91 -7.19 24.44
CA TYR A 335 -4.46 -7.08 24.36
C TYR A 335 -3.81 -7.32 25.74
N GLN A 336 -2.86 -8.24 25.82
CA GLN A 336 -2.14 -8.61 27.03
C GLN A 336 -0.68 -8.13 27.02
N GLY A 337 -0.08 -8.02 25.85
CA GLY A 337 1.31 -7.59 25.69
C GLY A 337 1.92 -8.03 24.37
N THR A 338 3.14 -7.56 24.12
CA THR A 338 3.96 -7.94 22.96
C THR A 338 5.36 -8.30 23.40
N LEU A 339 5.88 -9.41 22.88
CA LEU A 339 7.28 -9.78 22.98
C LEU A 339 8.03 -9.18 21.79
N ILE A 340 8.98 -8.30 22.05
CA ILE A 340 9.80 -7.61 21.04
C ILE A 340 11.29 -7.89 21.28
N GLY A 341 12.08 -7.82 20.21
CA GLY A 341 13.55 -7.89 20.32
C GLY A 341 14.15 -6.60 20.88
N ALA A 342 15.32 -6.71 21.51
CA ALA A 342 15.99 -5.59 22.17
C ALA A 342 16.30 -4.40 21.23
N ASN A 343 16.45 -4.65 19.94
CA ASN A 343 16.73 -3.63 18.91
C ASN A 343 15.48 -2.89 18.39
N ARG A 344 14.29 -3.19 18.93
CA ARG A 344 13.00 -2.56 18.53
C ARG A 344 12.34 -1.79 19.68
N GLY A 345 13.07 -1.46 20.72
CA GLY A 345 12.58 -0.65 21.83
C GLY A 345 12.57 0.85 21.51
N ALA A 346 12.02 1.64 22.45
CA ALA A 346 12.03 3.09 22.36
C ALA A 346 13.46 3.65 22.26
N HIS A 347 13.67 4.60 21.37
CA HIS A 347 14.95 5.31 21.27
C HIS A 347 15.01 6.42 22.32
N ALA A 348 16.15 6.58 23.00
CA ALA A 348 16.29 7.54 24.09
C ALA A 348 15.90 8.97 23.71
N SER A 349 16.33 9.46 22.54
CA SER A 349 15.99 10.80 22.04
C SER A 349 14.48 10.98 21.82
N ARG A 350 13.81 9.97 21.25
CA ARG A 350 12.36 9.98 21.03
C ARG A 350 11.58 9.88 22.32
N LEU A 351 12.06 9.07 23.27
CA LEU A 351 11.47 8.98 24.59
C LEU A 351 11.53 10.32 25.33
N LEU A 352 12.67 10.99 25.28
CA LEU A 352 12.82 12.34 25.86
C LEU A 352 11.89 13.36 25.21
N ALA A 353 11.73 13.32 23.87
CA ALA A 353 10.79 14.18 23.16
C ALA A 353 9.33 13.88 23.56
N GLN A 354 8.95 12.60 23.71
CA GLN A 354 7.62 12.23 24.21
C GLN A 354 7.37 12.74 25.63
N VAL A 355 8.36 12.65 26.52
CA VAL A 355 8.26 13.19 27.88
C VAL A 355 8.13 14.72 27.86
N ALA A 356 8.93 15.41 27.04
CA ALA A 356 8.81 16.87 26.87
C ALA A 356 7.41 17.29 26.39
N LEU A 357 6.85 16.56 25.41
CA LEU A 357 5.49 16.78 24.90
C LEU A 357 4.42 16.70 26.01
N THR A 358 4.60 15.89 27.05
CA THR A 358 3.61 15.82 28.14
C THR A 358 3.41 17.15 28.84
N GLY A 359 4.44 18.00 28.87
CA GLY A 359 4.41 19.36 29.43
C GLY A 359 4.01 20.44 28.42
N ASP A 360 4.01 20.15 27.12
CA ASP A 360 3.61 21.10 26.07
C ASP A 360 2.11 20.95 25.76
N HIS A 361 1.30 21.73 26.44
CA HIS A 361 -0.16 21.68 26.31
C HIS A 361 -0.62 22.05 24.88
N GLU A 362 -0.04 23.07 24.28
CA GLU A 362 -0.42 23.56 22.95
C GLU A 362 -0.12 22.52 21.86
N GLN A 363 1.09 21.96 21.85
CA GLN A 363 1.47 20.92 20.91
C GLN A 363 0.61 19.66 21.08
N ARG A 364 0.32 19.24 22.31
CA ARG A 364 -0.56 18.11 22.58
C ARG A 364 -1.97 18.33 22.04
N VAL A 365 -2.60 19.48 22.29
CA VAL A 365 -3.94 19.79 21.77
C VAL A 365 -3.94 19.79 20.25
N ARG A 366 -2.94 20.39 19.62
CA ARG A 366 -2.81 20.41 18.16
C ARG A 366 -2.69 19.01 17.56
N LEU A 367 -1.85 18.14 18.12
CA LEU A 367 -1.68 16.76 17.66
C LEU A 367 -2.94 15.92 17.93
N ALA A 368 -3.57 16.07 19.09
CA ALA A 368 -4.84 15.42 19.42
C ALA A 368 -5.95 15.81 18.43
N ALA A 369 -6.08 17.09 18.12
CA ALA A 369 -7.05 17.60 17.14
C ALA A 369 -6.81 17.01 15.74
N SER A 370 -5.55 16.84 15.34
CA SER A 370 -5.17 16.20 14.06
C SER A 370 -5.56 14.72 14.01
N LEU A 371 -5.29 13.96 15.09
CA LEU A 371 -5.65 12.55 15.26
C LEU A 371 -7.17 12.35 15.19
N ILE A 372 -7.91 13.12 16.00
CA ILE A 372 -9.37 13.05 16.06
C ILE A 372 -10.00 13.54 14.76
N GLY A 373 -9.45 14.58 14.14
CA GLY A 373 -9.88 15.05 12.83
C GLY A 373 -9.75 14.00 11.74
N ALA A 374 -8.67 13.20 11.75
CA ALA A 374 -8.49 12.07 10.85
C ALA A 374 -9.50 10.95 11.12
N LYS A 375 -9.75 10.60 12.40
CA LYS A 375 -10.80 9.65 12.79
C LYS A 375 -12.16 10.06 12.22
N ILE A 376 -12.59 11.29 12.47
CA ILE A 376 -13.90 11.80 12.04
C ILE A 376 -14.02 11.76 10.50
N ARG A 377 -12.97 12.12 9.75
CA ARG A 377 -12.93 11.96 8.29
C ARG A 377 -13.19 10.51 7.87
N GLY A 378 -12.51 9.56 8.52
CA GLY A 378 -12.70 8.14 8.27
C GLY A 378 -14.13 7.67 8.56
N GLN A 379 -14.72 8.12 9.65
CA GLN A 379 -16.11 7.81 10.04
C GLN A 379 -17.11 8.34 8.98
N ILE A 380 -16.97 9.59 8.58
CA ILE A 380 -17.80 10.21 7.53
C ILE A 380 -17.66 9.40 6.23
N HIS A 381 -16.44 9.04 5.85
CA HIS A 381 -16.19 8.23 4.66
C HIS A 381 -16.94 6.89 4.70
N VAL A 382 -16.91 6.18 5.82
CA VAL A 382 -17.60 4.89 5.99
C VAL A 382 -19.11 5.05 5.83
N LEU A 383 -19.73 6.01 6.51
CA LEU A 383 -21.17 6.27 6.40
C LEU A 383 -21.57 6.64 4.96
N THR A 384 -20.86 7.57 4.35
CA THR A 384 -21.12 8.01 2.97
C THR A 384 -20.98 6.86 1.98
N ARG A 385 -20.00 5.98 2.17
CA ARG A 385 -19.78 4.81 1.31
C ARG A 385 -20.91 3.78 1.46
N ILE A 386 -21.44 3.58 2.66
CA ILE A 386 -22.58 2.70 2.88
C ILE A 386 -23.82 3.28 2.20
N ALA A 387 -24.13 4.55 2.43
CA ALA A 387 -25.29 5.22 1.84
C ALA A 387 -25.27 5.27 0.30
N ARG A 388 -24.11 5.42 -0.33
CA ARG A 388 -23.96 5.33 -1.80
C ARG A 388 -24.32 3.97 -2.38
N ARG A 389 -24.31 2.90 -1.58
CA ARG A 389 -24.60 1.53 -1.99
C ARG A 389 -25.97 1.05 -1.55
N ASP A 390 -26.67 1.84 -0.76
CA ASP A 390 -27.94 1.49 -0.18
C ASP A 390 -28.76 2.76 0.05
N GLU A 391 -29.70 3.01 -0.86
CA GLU A 391 -30.55 4.21 -0.86
C GLU A 391 -31.51 4.29 0.35
N THR A 392 -31.69 3.19 1.06
CA THR A 392 -32.49 3.17 2.29
C THR A 392 -31.77 3.78 3.49
N VAL A 393 -30.45 3.96 3.38
CA VAL A 393 -29.59 4.48 4.45
C VAL A 393 -29.45 6.00 4.32
N HIS A 394 -30.03 6.73 5.26
CA HIS A 394 -29.99 8.19 5.30
C HIS A 394 -28.99 8.69 6.35
N VAL A 395 -27.85 9.24 5.89
CA VAL A 395 -26.75 9.72 6.76
C VAL A 395 -26.39 11.19 6.52
N ALA A 396 -27.12 11.89 5.65
CA ALA A 396 -26.76 13.25 5.23
C ALA A 396 -26.67 14.23 6.41
N ASP A 397 -27.67 14.25 7.28
CA ASP A 397 -27.71 15.15 8.44
C ASP A 397 -26.62 14.79 9.45
N THR A 398 -26.43 13.51 9.74
CA THR A 398 -25.38 13.04 10.64
C THR A 398 -24.00 13.45 10.11
N THR A 399 -23.72 13.21 8.83
CA THR A 399 -22.43 13.58 8.23
C THR A 399 -22.21 15.09 8.17
N ALA A 400 -23.29 15.88 7.97
CA ALA A 400 -23.22 17.34 8.03
C ALA A 400 -22.82 17.85 9.42
N HIS A 401 -23.44 17.32 10.49
CA HIS A 401 -23.04 17.61 11.86
C HIS A 401 -21.61 17.20 12.17
N MET A 402 -21.20 15.98 11.76
CA MET A 402 -19.85 15.51 11.94
C MET A 402 -18.82 16.40 11.20
N HIS A 403 -19.14 16.90 10.02
CA HIS A 403 -18.31 17.90 9.33
C HIS A 403 -18.21 19.21 10.11
N ALA A 404 -19.28 19.68 10.73
CA ALA A 404 -19.27 20.88 11.57
C ALA A 404 -18.38 20.67 12.81
N TRP A 405 -18.57 19.59 13.54
CA TRP A 405 -17.73 19.24 14.70
C TRP A 405 -16.25 19.07 14.33
N ARG A 406 -15.95 18.44 13.19
CA ARG A 406 -14.57 18.35 12.72
C ARG A 406 -13.94 19.72 12.47
N ARG A 407 -14.71 20.68 11.93
CA ARG A 407 -14.20 22.05 11.74
C ARG A 407 -13.94 22.77 13.06
N SER A 408 -14.74 22.51 14.10
CA SER A 408 -14.55 23.15 15.43
C SER A 408 -13.27 22.68 16.14
N LEU A 409 -12.66 21.55 15.74
CA LEU A 409 -11.35 21.13 16.25
C LEU A 409 -10.24 22.18 16.04
N ALA A 410 -10.34 23.00 15.00
CA ALA A 410 -9.36 24.06 14.74
C ALA A 410 -9.35 25.17 15.82
N GLY A 411 -10.45 25.31 16.54
CA GLY A 411 -10.59 26.27 17.64
C GLY A 411 -10.39 25.68 19.03
N ALA A 412 -10.20 24.37 19.15
CA ALA A 412 -10.01 23.71 20.44
C ALA A 412 -8.71 24.16 21.11
N ARG A 413 -8.80 24.49 22.40
CA ARG A 413 -7.69 24.98 23.23
C ARG A 413 -7.30 24.00 24.34
N THR A 414 -8.14 23.02 24.61
CA THR A 414 -7.90 22.02 25.64
C THR A 414 -8.12 20.60 25.09
N LEU A 415 -7.50 19.61 25.72
CA LEU A 415 -7.74 18.20 25.38
C LEU A 415 -9.19 17.79 25.67
N ASP A 416 -9.82 18.35 26.71
CA ASP A 416 -11.21 18.05 27.05
C ASP A 416 -12.17 18.52 25.95
N GLU A 417 -11.93 19.67 25.32
CA GLU A 417 -12.69 20.14 24.16
C GLU A 417 -12.53 19.17 22.97
N VAL A 418 -11.29 18.75 22.68
CA VAL A 418 -11.02 17.77 21.60
C VAL A 418 -11.73 16.45 21.87
N MET A 419 -11.67 15.94 23.11
CA MET A 419 -12.30 14.67 23.50
C MET A 419 -13.85 14.80 23.58
N GLY A 420 -14.38 15.96 23.93
CA GLY A 420 -15.81 16.25 23.87
C GLY A 420 -16.35 16.19 22.44
N ILE A 421 -15.62 16.78 21.48
CA ILE A 421 -15.94 16.70 20.04
C ILE A 421 -15.86 15.24 19.55
N GLU A 422 -14.81 14.52 19.96
CA GLU A 422 -14.64 13.09 19.65
C GLU A 422 -15.84 12.27 20.13
N GLY A 423 -16.27 12.48 21.39
CA GLY A 423 -17.39 11.78 21.99
C GLY A 423 -18.70 12.03 21.26
N ALA A 424 -19.01 13.30 20.96
CA ALA A 424 -20.21 13.67 20.21
C ALA A 424 -20.23 13.02 18.80
N CYS A 425 -19.12 13.12 18.07
CA CYS A 425 -18.99 12.49 16.77
C CYS A 425 -19.11 10.97 16.83
N SER A 426 -18.47 10.33 17.83
CA SER A 426 -18.51 8.87 17.97
C SER A 426 -19.92 8.37 18.30
N ASN A 427 -20.67 9.05 19.14
CA ASN A 427 -22.05 8.68 19.43
C ASN A 427 -22.92 8.77 18.17
N ALA A 428 -22.93 9.92 17.49
CA ALA A 428 -23.69 10.09 16.25
C ALA A 428 -23.28 9.09 15.15
N TYR A 429 -21.99 8.78 15.06
CA TYR A 429 -21.48 7.80 14.11
C TYR A 429 -22.00 6.39 14.39
N PHE A 430 -21.93 5.92 15.65
CA PHE A 430 -22.38 4.57 15.99
C PHE A 430 -23.90 4.42 15.95
N ASP A 431 -24.65 5.48 16.24
CA ASP A 431 -26.11 5.50 16.06
C ASP A 431 -26.47 5.35 14.57
N ALA A 432 -25.81 6.12 13.69
CA ALA A 432 -26.01 5.99 12.25
C ALA A 432 -25.54 4.63 11.71
N LEU A 433 -24.45 4.08 12.26
CA LEU A 433 -23.92 2.78 11.85
C LEU A 433 -24.87 1.64 12.28
N ALA A 434 -25.56 1.79 13.43
CA ALA A 434 -26.57 0.85 13.90
C ALA A 434 -27.75 0.75 12.92
N ALA A 435 -28.15 1.85 12.32
CA ALA A 435 -29.19 1.85 11.28
C ALA A 435 -28.76 1.18 9.96
N CYS A 436 -27.46 0.90 9.80
CA CYS A 436 -26.91 0.29 8.57
C CYS A 436 -26.76 -1.23 8.64
N VAL A 437 -27.01 -1.88 9.77
CA VAL A 437 -26.93 -3.34 9.88
C VAL A 437 -28.19 -4.02 9.33
N PRO A 438 -28.11 -5.29 8.88
CA PRO A 438 -29.30 -6.04 8.48
C PRO A 438 -30.31 -6.20 9.62
N ALA A 439 -31.59 -6.26 9.30
CA ALA A 439 -32.69 -6.28 10.28
C ALA A 439 -32.68 -7.46 11.28
N ASP A 440 -32.01 -8.58 10.93
CA ASP A 440 -31.82 -9.76 11.78
C ASP A 440 -30.57 -9.68 12.67
N VAL A 441 -29.83 -8.56 12.63
CA VAL A 441 -28.63 -8.33 13.44
C VAL A 441 -28.93 -7.24 14.46
N THR A 442 -28.89 -7.59 15.74
CA THR A 442 -29.06 -6.61 16.83
C THR A 442 -27.80 -5.76 16.96
N PHE A 443 -27.94 -4.45 16.89
CA PHE A 443 -26.89 -3.48 17.16
C PHE A 443 -27.49 -2.17 17.67
N ASP A 444 -27.54 -2.00 18.99
CA ASP A 444 -28.14 -0.85 19.68
C ASP A 444 -27.09 0.24 20.04
N GLY A 445 -26.10 0.43 19.14
CA GLY A 445 -25.00 1.34 19.39
C GLY A 445 -23.77 0.67 20.02
N ARG A 446 -22.76 1.46 20.39
CA ARG A 446 -21.46 0.93 20.82
C ARG A 446 -21.43 0.53 22.29
N SER A 447 -21.34 -0.78 22.58
CA SER A 447 -21.05 -1.36 23.90
C SER A 447 -19.67 -2.00 23.93
N ARG A 448 -18.92 -1.83 25.04
CA ARG A 448 -17.50 -2.24 25.08
C ARG A 448 -17.19 -3.33 26.10
N ARG A 449 -17.73 -3.27 27.29
CA ARG A 449 -17.35 -4.14 28.41
C ARG A 449 -18.57 -4.48 29.28
N PRO A 450 -19.18 -5.63 29.05
CA PRO A 450 -18.97 -6.56 27.94
C PRO A 450 -19.63 -6.08 26.62
N PRO A 451 -19.22 -6.60 25.44
CA PRO A 451 -19.98 -6.44 24.21
C PRO A 451 -21.35 -7.11 24.38
N ARG A 452 -22.44 -6.45 23.96
CA ARG A 452 -23.80 -6.95 24.16
C ARG A 452 -24.38 -7.69 22.96
N ASP A 453 -23.75 -7.57 21.81
CA ASP A 453 -24.20 -8.10 20.53
C ASP A 453 -23.01 -8.51 19.64
N LEU A 454 -23.30 -9.18 18.53
CA LEU A 454 -22.31 -9.66 17.58
C LEU A 454 -21.49 -8.51 16.93
N PRO A 455 -22.10 -7.41 16.42
CA PRO A 455 -21.33 -6.29 15.90
C PRO A 455 -20.33 -5.72 16.91
N ASN A 456 -20.74 -5.52 18.15
CA ASN A 456 -19.87 -5.05 19.22
C ASN A 456 -18.73 -6.04 19.54
N ALA A 457 -19.01 -7.33 19.52
CA ALA A 457 -18.00 -8.38 19.68
C ALA A 457 -16.96 -8.33 18.53
N ALA A 458 -17.43 -8.21 17.28
CA ALA A 458 -16.59 -8.13 16.10
C ALA A 458 -15.73 -6.85 16.09
N LEU A 459 -16.32 -5.70 16.37
CA LEU A 459 -15.62 -4.42 16.50
C LEU A 459 -14.54 -4.49 17.58
N SER A 460 -14.87 -5.05 18.76
CA SER A 460 -13.93 -5.14 19.87
C SER A 460 -12.75 -6.06 19.55
N TYR A 461 -13.00 -7.20 18.89
CA TYR A 461 -11.94 -8.11 18.46
C TYR A 461 -11.07 -7.50 17.36
N GLY A 462 -11.66 -6.87 16.34
CA GLY A 462 -10.94 -6.18 15.28
C GLY A 462 -10.10 -5.01 15.81
N TYR A 463 -10.59 -4.26 16.78
CA TYR A 463 -9.81 -3.20 17.43
C TYR A 463 -8.62 -3.75 18.23
N ALA A 464 -8.72 -4.92 18.83
CA ALA A 464 -7.58 -5.53 19.51
C ALA A 464 -6.48 -5.95 18.52
N ILE A 465 -6.87 -6.45 17.35
CA ILE A 465 -5.92 -6.75 16.27
C ILE A 465 -5.25 -5.45 15.79
N LEU A 466 -6.02 -4.42 15.47
CA LEU A 466 -5.50 -3.13 15.02
C LEU A 466 -4.59 -2.48 16.08
N LEU A 467 -4.95 -2.57 17.37
CA LEU A 467 -4.11 -2.09 18.46
C LEU A 467 -2.74 -2.75 18.44
N SER A 468 -2.68 -4.06 18.21
CA SER A 468 -1.41 -4.79 18.13
C SER A 468 -0.54 -4.35 16.96
N GLU A 469 -1.16 -3.99 15.82
CA GLU A 469 -0.47 -3.40 14.67
C GLU A 469 0.16 -2.05 15.03
N CYS A 470 -0.64 -1.19 15.68
CA CYS A 470 -0.19 0.15 16.10
C CYS A 470 0.92 0.09 17.16
N VAL A 471 0.85 -0.84 18.12
CA VAL A 471 1.92 -1.06 19.12
C VAL A 471 3.23 -1.45 18.41
N GLY A 472 3.17 -2.42 17.47
CA GLY A 472 4.33 -2.83 16.70
C GLY A 472 4.91 -1.71 15.83
N ALA A 473 4.06 -0.90 15.22
CA ALA A 473 4.47 0.25 14.41
C ALA A 473 5.16 1.34 15.25
N LEU A 474 4.65 1.64 16.46
CA LEU A 474 5.26 2.60 17.38
C LEU A 474 6.63 2.11 17.88
N HIS A 475 6.75 0.85 18.26
CA HIS A 475 8.06 0.29 18.62
C HIS A 475 9.05 0.34 17.46
N ALA A 476 8.62 0.01 16.24
CA ALA A 476 9.45 0.13 15.05
C ALA A 476 9.86 1.59 14.75
N ALA A 477 8.98 2.55 15.10
CA ALA A 477 9.28 3.97 15.06
C ALA A 477 10.05 4.47 16.31
N GLY A 478 10.53 3.61 17.20
CA GLY A 478 11.29 3.95 18.41
C GLY A 478 10.52 4.78 19.43
N LEU A 479 9.17 4.69 19.43
CA LEU A 479 8.30 5.38 20.37
C LEU A 479 7.83 4.44 21.49
N GLU A 480 7.59 5.01 22.67
CA GLU A 480 6.97 4.34 23.81
C GLU A 480 5.44 4.38 23.70
N PRO A 481 4.74 3.23 23.54
CA PRO A 481 3.30 3.21 23.31
C PRO A 481 2.44 3.69 24.49
N SER A 482 2.95 3.76 25.70
CA SER A 482 2.19 4.19 26.89
C SER A 482 2.04 5.71 27.01
N LEU A 483 2.93 6.50 26.39
CA LEU A 483 2.92 7.96 26.46
C LEU A 483 1.97 8.56 25.43
N GLY A 484 0.69 8.61 25.77
CA GLY A 484 -0.38 9.11 24.90
C GLY A 484 -0.41 10.63 24.73
N ILE A 485 -1.02 11.06 23.65
CA ILE A 485 -1.24 12.47 23.27
C ILE A 485 -2.64 12.91 23.66
N ALA A 486 -3.67 12.32 23.07
CA ALA A 486 -5.07 12.58 23.37
C ALA A 486 -5.52 11.82 24.62
N HIS A 487 -5.18 10.54 24.70
CA HIS A 487 -5.41 9.75 25.89
C HIS A 487 -4.33 10.04 26.94
N ALA A 488 -4.74 10.24 28.20
CA ALA A 488 -3.80 10.44 29.30
C ALA A 488 -2.85 9.22 29.42
N PRO A 489 -1.54 9.45 29.65
CA PRO A 489 -0.63 8.41 30.04
C PRO A 489 -1.15 7.68 31.27
N THR A 490 -1.24 6.37 31.22
CA THR A 490 -1.74 5.54 32.32
C THR A 490 -0.95 4.23 32.35
N ASP A 491 -0.57 3.79 33.50
CA ASP A 491 0.13 2.51 33.69
C ASP A 491 -0.64 1.36 33.03
N LYS A 492 0.11 0.48 32.38
CA LYS A 492 -0.40 -0.75 31.72
C LYS A 492 -1.34 -0.50 30.53
N ARG A 493 -1.45 0.76 30.04
CA ARG A 493 -2.29 1.09 28.91
C ARG A 493 -1.43 1.66 27.78
N PRO A 494 -1.47 1.10 26.57
CA PRO A 494 -0.73 1.64 25.42
C PRO A 494 -1.46 2.86 24.84
N SER A 495 -1.46 3.98 25.58
CA SER A 495 -2.26 5.18 25.29
C SER A 495 -1.93 5.80 23.93
N LEU A 496 -0.65 5.87 23.53
CA LEU A 496 -0.24 6.36 22.22
C LEU A 496 -0.67 5.43 21.08
N ALA A 497 -0.66 4.11 21.32
CA ALA A 497 -1.16 3.18 20.32
C ALA A 497 -2.68 3.30 20.16
N LEU A 498 -3.42 3.60 21.23
CA LEU A 498 -4.84 3.93 21.15
C LEU A 498 -5.05 5.23 20.36
N ASP A 499 -4.21 6.24 20.54
CA ASP A 499 -4.24 7.49 19.78
C ASP A 499 -3.97 7.23 18.29
N LEU A 500 -2.89 6.53 17.97
CA LEU A 500 -2.52 6.22 16.58
C LEU A 500 -3.62 5.44 15.86
N MET A 501 -4.23 4.45 16.52
CA MET A 501 -5.24 3.60 15.89
C MET A 501 -6.55 4.33 15.60
N GLU A 502 -6.87 5.46 16.24
CA GLU A 502 -8.14 6.18 16.04
C GLU A 502 -8.40 6.49 14.55
N GLN A 503 -7.38 6.91 13.82
CA GLN A 503 -7.49 7.24 12.41
C GLN A 503 -7.71 6.01 11.50
N PHE A 504 -7.36 4.81 11.95
CA PHE A 504 -7.50 3.56 11.19
C PHE A 504 -8.74 2.75 11.55
N ARG A 505 -9.35 2.98 12.74
CA ARG A 505 -10.54 2.25 13.19
C ARG A 505 -11.65 2.23 12.15
N PRO A 506 -12.12 3.39 11.62
CA PRO A 506 -13.21 3.39 10.67
C PRO A 506 -12.86 2.64 9.39
N LEU A 507 -11.65 2.86 8.87
CA LEU A 507 -11.23 2.40 7.54
C LEU A 507 -10.89 0.92 7.48
N LEU A 508 -10.33 0.35 8.56
CA LEU A 508 -9.89 -1.05 8.60
C LEU A 508 -10.84 -1.97 9.36
N VAL A 509 -11.41 -1.51 10.47
CA VAL A 509 -12.23 -2.36 11.31
C VAL A 509 -13.71 -2.15 11.04
N ASP A 510 -14.22 -0.91 11.21
CA ASP A 510 -15.66 -0.66 11.11
C ASP A 510 -16.17 -1.00 9.71
N GLN A 511 -15.46 -0.53 8.68
CA GLN A 511 -15.80 -0.83 7.30
C GLN A 511 -15.79 -2.33 7.00
N THR A 512 -14.82 -3.08 7.56
CA THR A 512 -14.71 -4.53 7.37
C THR A 512 -15.84 -5.26 8.08
N VAL A 513 -16.11 -4.92 9.34
CA VAL A 513 -17.21 -5.53 10.10
C VAL A 513 -18.57 -5.27 9.44
N MET A 514 -18.82 -4.01 9.04
CA MET A 514 -20.07 -3.68 8.34
C MET A 514 -20.21 -4.40 7.01
N ALA A 515 -19.13 -4.54 6.24
CA ALA A 515 -19.14 -5.31 4.99
C ALA A 515 -19.47 -6.79 5.25
N LEU A 516 -18.88 -7.40 6.28
CA LEU A 516 -19.15 -8.79 6.64
C LEU A 516 -20.60 -9.02 7.10
N LEU A 517 -21.17 -8.11 7.89
CA LEU A 517 -22.57 -8.17 8.34
C LEU A 517 -23.52 -8.01 7.15
N ARG A 518 -23.34 -6.98 6.33
CA ARG A 518 -24.20 -6.66 5.19
C ARG A 518 -24.14 -7.71 4.07
N THR A 519 -22.99 -8.39 3.90
CA THR A 519 -22.83 -9.52 2.95
C THR A 519 -23.20 -10.87 3.55
N ARG A 520 -23.70 -10.92 4.79
CA ARG A 520 -24.10 -12.16 5.49
C ARG A 520 -22.95 -13.17 5.66
N LYS A 521 -21.70 -12.74 5.56
CA LYS A 521 -20.53 -13.57 5.89
C LYS A 521 -20.37 -13.71 7.41
N LEU A 522 -20.63 -12.64 8.16
CA LEU A 522 -20.75 -12.67 9.61
C LEU A 522 -22.24 -12.63 9.98
N ARG A 523 -22.72 -13.66 10.69
CA ARG A 523 -24.13 -13.89 11.00
C ARG A 523 -24.31 -14.14 12.50
N PRO A 524 -25.55 -13.99 13.06
CA PRO A 524 -25.81 -14.13 14.49
C PRO A 524 -25.24 -15.42 15.12
N GLU A 525 -25.25 -16.56 14.41
CA GLU A 525 -24.69 -17.82 14.91
C GLU A 525 -23.18 -17.80 15.18
N HIS A 526 -22.45 -16.82 14.66
CA HIS A 526 -21.02 -16.63 14.97
C HIS A 526 -20.78 -15.93 16.32
N GLY A 527 -21.84 -15.43 16.96
CA GLY A 527 -21.82 -14.89 18.32
C GLY A 527 -22.03 -15.97 19.36
N VAL A 528 -21.21 -15.99 20.41
CA VAL A 528 -21.34 -16.91 21.54
C VAL A 528 -21.69 -16.10 22.79
N VAL A 529 -22.83 -16.41 23.39
CA VAL A 529 -23.25 -15.81 24.67
C VAL A 529 -22.58 -16.53 25.82
N GLU A 530 -21.81 -15.82 26.64
CA GLU A 530 -21.26 -16.36 27.88
C GLU A 530 -22.11 -15.90 29.06
N ALA A 531 -22.86 -16.81 29.64
CA ALA A 531 -23.79 -16.52 30.73
C ALA A 531 -23.09 -15.92 31.98
N GLU A 532 -21.90 -16.40 32.32
CA GLU A 532 -21.13 -15.92 33.49
C GLU A 532 -20.55 -14.50 33.28
N ALA A 533 -20.16 -14.15 32.06
CA ALA A 533 -19.56 -12.86 31.74
C ALA A 533 -20.59 -11.81 31.26
N GLY A 534 -21.84 -12.21 31.02
CA GLY A 534 -22.94 -11.32 30.62
C GLY A 534 -22.76 -10.62 29.28
N GLY A 535 -22.03 -11.25 28.32
CA GLY A 535 -21.71 -10.64 27.03
C GLY A 535 -21.75 -11.61 25.86
N VAL A 536 -21.63 -11.06 24.64
CA VAL A 536 -21.52 -11.77 23.37
C VAL A 536 -20.06 -11.73 22.89
N TRP A 537 -19.53 -12.85 22.48
CA TRP A 537 -18.15 -12.97 21.99
C TRP A 537 -18.12 -13.65 20.63
N LEU A 538 -17.09 -13.39 19.82
CA LEU A 538 -16.91 -14.11 18.57
C LEU A 538 -16.50 -15.57 18.82
N GLY A 539 -17.26 -16.51 18.24
CA GLY A 539 -16.87 -17.91 18.11
C GLY A 539 -15.66 -18.11 17.20
N GLY A 540 -15.14 -19.33 17.16
CA GLY A 540 -13.95 -19.66 16.35
C GLY A 540 -14.07 -19.30 14.88
N ASP A 541 -15.20 -19.67 14.26
CA ASP A 541 -15.48 -19.39 12.84
C ASP A 541 -15.65 -17.88 12.59
N GLY A 542 -16.37 -17.17 13.49
CA GLY A 542 -16.53 -15.71 13.42
C GLY A 542 -15.18 -14.98 13.50
N LYS A 543 -14.28 -15.43 14.39
CA LYS A 543 -12.90 -14.90 14.47
C LYS A 543 -12.13 -15.12 13.17
N LYS A 544 -12.21 -16.34 12.61
CA LYS A 544 -11.53 -16.66 11.35
C LYS A 544 -12.04 -15.77 10.21
N ILE A 545 -13.35 -15.65 10.04
CA ILE A 545 -13.97 -14.80 9.01
C ILE A 545 -13.51 -13.35 9.15
N LEU A 546 -13.50 -12.81 10.38
CA LEU A 546 -13.07 -11.43 10.62
C LEU A 546 -11.57 -11.24 10.35
N VAL A 547 -10.72 -12.17 10.81
CA VAL A 547 -9.26 -12.10 10.59
C VAL A 547 -8.93 -12.15 9.11
N ASP A 548 -9.52 -13.10 8.36
CA ASP A 548 -9.29 -13.23 6.93
C ASP A 548 -9.68 -11.94 6.17
N ALA A 549 -10.82 -11.34 6.51
CA ALA A 549 -11.28 -10.09 5.91
C ALA A 549 -10.42 -8.89 6.31
N TYR A 550 -9.98 -8.82 7.56
CA TYR A 550 -9.09 -7.78 8.07
C TYR A 550 -7.72 -7.85 7.38
N GLU A 551 -7.15 -9.05 7.24
CA GLU A 551 -5.87 -9.24 6.53
C GLU A 551 -5.98 -8.81 5.06
N ALA A 552 -7.06 -9.20 4.37
CA ALA A 552 -7.31 -8.74 3.01
C ALA A 552 -7.42 -7.22 2.91
N ALA A 553 -8.06 -6.56 3.91
CA ALA A 553 -8.13 -5.11 3.97
C ALA A 553 -6.74 -4.49 4.20
N CYS A 554 -5.95 -5.03 5.13
CA CYS A 554 -4.61 -4.54 5.45
C CYS A 554 -3.61 -4.65 4.29
N GLN A 555 -3.74 -5.68 3.46
CA GLN A 555 -2.87 -5.91 2.30
C GLN A 555 -3.26 -5.06 1.09
N ARG A 556 -4.46 -4.48 1.06
CA ARG A 556 -4.90 -3.63 -0.04
C ARG A 556 -4.04 -2.37 -0.14
N SER A 557 -3.42 -2.16 -1.30
CA SER A 557 -2.69 -0.94 -1.62
C SER A 557 -3.65 0.25 -1.78
N VAL A 558 -3.24 1.38 -1.25
CA VAL A 558 -3.97 2.66 -1.33
C VAL A 558 -2.99 3.79 -1.60
N THR A 559 -3.45 4.79 -2.35
CA THR A 559 -2.68 5.97 -2.71
C THR A 559 -3.38 7.21 -2.18
N GLY A 560 -2.61 8.15 -1.63
CA GLY A 560 -3.12 9.45 -1.18
C GLY A 560 -3.89 9.42 0.15
N ALA A 561 -3.84 8.31 0.90
CA ALA A 561 -4.37 8.26 2.28
C ALA A 561 -3.46 9.00 3.26
N LEU A 562 -2.16 9.00 3.02
CA LEU A 562 -1.17 9.90 3.63
C LEU A 562 -0.52 10.73 2.52
N PRO A 563 -0.13 11.99 2.78
CA PRO A 563 0.50 12.85 1.79
C PRO A 563 1.74 12.19 1.17
N GLY A 564 1.79 12.14 -0.16
CA GLY A 564 2.93 11.60 -0.89
C GLY A 564 3.19 10.10 -0.74
N TYR A 565 2.33 9.33 -0.06
CA TYR A 565 2.57 7.93 0.25
C TYR A 565 1.58 6.99 -0.47
N SER A 566 2.11 5.90 -1.03
CA SER A 566 1.36 4.80 -1.63
C SER A 566 1.87 3.46 -1.08
N GLY A 567 0.97 2.57 -0.73
CA GLY A 567 1.32 1.27 -0.20
C GLY A 567 0.14 0.55 0.43
N SER A 568 0.36 -0.62 1.01
CA SER A 568 -0.69 -1.33 1.74
C SER A 568 -1.14 -0.55 2.99
N TRP A 569 -2.35 -0.79 3.47
CA TRP A 569 -2.82 -0.18 4.73
C TRP A 569 -1.89 -0.49 5.90
N ARG A 570 -1.29 -1.67 5.95
CA ARG A 570 -0.30 -2.02 6.98
C ARG A 570 0.93 -1.12 6.93
N ARG A 571 1.42 -0.81 5.72
CA ARG A 571 2.51 0.15 5.54
C ARG A 571 2.10 1.58 5.91
N HIS A 572 0.84 1.96 5.67
CA HIS A 572 0.32 3.25 6.13
C HIS A 572 0.31 3.38 7.66
N ILE A 573 0.02 2.30 8.41
CA ILE A 573 0.12 2.32 9.88
C ILE A 573 1.57 2.56 10.31
N ALA A 574 2.54 1.86 9.70
CA ALA A 574 3.95 2.02 10.00
C ALA A 574 4.45 3.45 9.64
N HIS A 575 4.07 3.95 8.48
CA HIS A 575 4.43 5.30 8.03
C HIS A 575 3.80 6.39 8.93
N ALA A 576 2.53 6.24 9.32
CA ALA A 576 1.87 7.16 10.25
C ALA A 576 2.56 7.21 11.62
N ALA A 577 3.08 6.07 12.12
CA ALA A 577 3.86 6.03 13.35
C ALA A 577 5.19 6.82 13.24
N GLN A 578 5.85 6.75 12.09
CA GLN A 578 7.07 7.51 11.81
C GLN A 578 6.79 9.01 11.71
N MET A 579 5.74 9.40 10.97
CA MET A 579 5.31 10.80 10.89
C MET A 579 4.92 11.35 12.27
N LEU A 580 4.28 10.52 13.10
CA LEU A 580 3.94 10.88 14.48
C LEU A 580 5.19 11.09 15.33
N ALA A 581 6.22 10.23 15.17
CA ALA A 581 7.50 10.39 15.87
C ALA A 581 8.16 11.72 15.52
N ARG A 582 8.07 12.12 14.26
CA ARG A 582 8.55 13.41 13.80
C ARG A 582 7.73 14.56 14.40
N ALA A 583 6.41 14.46 14.35
CA ALA A 583 5.51 15.49 14.89
C ALA A 583 5.68 15.71 16.41
N ILE A 584 6.12 14.67 17.13
CA ILE A 584 6.46 14.77 18.56
C ILE A 584 7.80 15.47 18.76
N ALA A 585 8.80 15.19 17.91
CA ALA A 585 10.15 15.73 18.05
C ALA A 585 10.27 17.16 17.51
N GLU A 586 9.46 17.54 16.53
CA GLU A 586 9.53 18.81 15.81
C GLU A 586 8.21 19.58 16.00
N PRO A 587 8.16 20.58 16.92
CA PRO A 587 6.93 21.32 17.24
C PRO A 587 6.30 22.04 16.03
N ASP A 588 7.11 22.46 15.06
CA ASP A 588 6.67 23.17 13.86
C ASP A 588 6.16 22.23 12.76
N TYR A 589 6.41 20.93 12.89
CA TYR A 589 5.93 19.95 11.92
C TYR A 589 4.41 19.78 12.01
N ARG A 590 3.73 20.11 10.91
CA ARG A 590 2.26 20.01 10.84
C ARG A 590 1.83 18.67 10.29
N TRP A 591 1.47 17.77 11.18
CA TRP A 591 0.93 16.47 10.81
C TRP A 591 -0.60 16.52 10.69
N SER A 592 -1.15 15.99 9.61
CA SER A 592 -2.59 16.05 9.31
C SER A 592 -3.33 14.71 9.51
N GLY A 593 -2.63 13.62 9.80
CA GLY A 593 -3.19 12.27 9.91
C GLY A 593 -3.73 11.72 8.58
N VAL A 594 -4.28 10.51 8.62
CA VAL A 594 -4.82 9.82 7.44
C VAL A 594 -6.03 10.57 6.88
N ALA A 595 -6.02 10.81 5.57
CA ALA A 595 -7.13 11.37 4.81
C ALA A 595 -7.49 10.42 3.66
N TRP A 596 -8.59 9.69 3.78
CA TRP A 596 -9.14 8.92 2.68
C TRP A 596 -10.11 9.79 1.86
N ARG A 597 -9.98 9.76 0.52
CA ARG A 597 -10.88 10.46 -0.42
C ARG A 597 -11.85 9.50 -1.09
#